data_9de1e2dd0b358658520ef864a22d8eaf
#
_entry.id   9de1e2dd0b358658520ef864a22d8eaf
#
_cell.length_a   1.000
_cell.length_b   1.000
_cell.length_c   1.000
_cell.angle_alpha   90.00
_cell.angle_beta   90.00
_cell.angle_gamma   90.00
#
_symmetry.space_group_name_H-M   'P 1'
#
loop_
_entity.id
_entity.type
_entity.pdbx_description
1 polymer ?
#
loop_
_entity_poly.entity_id
_entity_poly.type
_entity_poly.pdbx_seq_one_letter_code
_entity_poly.pdbx_strand_id
1 'polypeptide(L)'
;MEIKDFNEAREIQKRILAAYEQDFSKHAPNEIVPKIRMLWNSIPSQLARENKKFVYGLVREGARAKDYETAILWLSDCGLVHKISRVNAGGIPLKAYEDLKAFKLFLVDVGLLGCMAGLRQRTLLDGNDLFIEFKGALTEQYVCQQLKTIEDLGIYYYTNDRGSCEIDFIVDTGEQVIPVEVKAETNLRAKSLKTYQEKFAPEIAVRTSMADFKKEDRLVNLPLYAVEQIAEL
;
A
#
# COMPACT_ATOMS: atom_id res chain seq x y z
N MET A 1 19.70 15.39 -11.80
CA MET A 1 20.83 14.44 -11.84
C MET A 1 20.28 13.14 -12.45
N GLU A 2 20.61 12.83 -13.69
CA GLU A 2 20.18 11.57 -14.31
C GLU A 2 21.09 10.44 -13.81
N ILE A 3 20.61 9.68 -12.82
CA ILE A 3 21.27 8.43 -12.41
C ILE A 3 20.93 7.39 -13.50
N LYS A 4 21.84 7.17 -14.43
CA LYS A 4 21.70 6.15 -15.49
C LYS A 4 22.17 4.77 -15.01
N ASP A 5 22.75 4.65 -13.81
CA ASP A 5 23.24 3.40 -13.23
C ASP A 5 22.28 2.91 -12.13
N PHE A 6 21.51 1.90 -12.47
CA PHE A 6 20.61 1.24 -11.52
C PHE A 6 21.36 0.56 -10.35
N ASN A 7 22.64 0.19 -10.51
CA ASN A 7 23.43 -0.36 -9.41
C ASN A 7 23.77 0.73 -8.40
N GLU A 8 24.13 1.92 -8.86
CA GLU A 8 24.37 3.07 -8.00
C GLU A 8 23.10 3.44 -7.22
N ALA A 9 21.92 3.49 -7.90
CA ALA A 9 20.65 3.72 -7.25
C ALA A 9 20.38 2.69 -6.15
N ARG A 10 20.68 1.41 -6.38
CA ARG A 10 20.53 0.33 -5.39
C ARG A 10 21.46 0.54 -4.18
N GLU A 11 22.69 0.93 -4.40
CA GLU A 11 23.62 1.20 -3.29
C GLU A 11 23.17 2.44 -2.46
N ILE A 12 22.57 3.43 -3.09
CA ILE A 12 21.94 4.55 -2.38
C ILE A 12 20.77 4.07 -1.52
N GLN A 13 19.87 3.24 -2.06
CA GLN A 13 18.73 2.68 -1.33
C GLN A 13 19.19 1.85 -0.11
N LYS A 14 20.23 1.02 -0.26
CA LYS A 14 20.81 0.26 0.87
C LYS A 14 21.34 1.19 1.96
N ARG A 15 22.03 2.28 1.59
CA ARG A 15 22.53 3.26 2.55
C ARG A 15 21.40 3.98 3.28
N ILE A 16 20.31 4.33 2.59
CA ILE A 16 19.13 4.94 3.20
C ILE A 16 18.50 3.97 4.22
N LEU A 17 18.28 2.71 3.85
CA LEU A 17 17.73 1.70 4.75
C LEU A 17 18.62 1.49 5.98
N ALA A 18 19.94 1.41 5.80
CA ALA A 18 20.89 1.28 6.89
C ALA A 18 20.88 2.50 7.82
N ALA A 19 20.73 3.71 7.27
CA ALA A 19 20.60 4.94 8.06
C ALA A 19 19.32 4.92 8.91
N TYR A 20 18.17 4.54 8.35
CA TYR A 20 16.93 4.40 9.11
C TYR A 20 17.07 3.39 10.26
N GLU A 21 17.70 2.24 10.01
CA GLU A 21 17.92 1.24 11.07
C GLU A 21 18.85 1.72 12.19
N GLN A 22 19.81 2.58 11.88
CA GLN A 22 20.64 3.24 12.89
C GLN A 22 19.83 4.28 13.69
N ASP A 23 18.99 5.05 13.01
CA ASP A 23 18.14 6.06 13.63
C ASP A 23 17.10 5.45 14.58
N PHE A 24 16.65 4.21 14.35
CA PHE A 24 15.80 3.49 15.31
C PHE A 24 16.46 3.41 16.70
N SER A 25 17.74 3.05 16.75
CA SER A 25 18.48 2.96 18.01
C SER A 25 18.82 4.30 18.63
N LYS A 26 18.87 5.37 17.83
CA LYS A 26 19.25 6.70 18.26
C LYS A 26 18.07 7.52 18.79
N HIS A 27 16.89 7.33 18.22
CA HIS A 27 15.74 8.21 18.43
C HIS A 27 14.54 7.52 19.07
N ALA A 28 14.39 6.20 18.94
CA ALA A 28 13.29 5.50 19.58
C ALA A 28 13.63 5.12 21.04
N PRO A 29 12.62 5.01 21.93
CA PRO A 29 12.82 4.43 23.26
C PRO A 29 13.44 3.02 23.18
N ASN A 30 14.46 2.76 23.98
CA ASN A 30 15.26 1.51 23.93
C ASN A 30 14.40 0.23 24.00
N GLU A 31 13.30 0.28 24.76
CA GLU A 31 12.42 -0.88 24.98
C GLU A 31 11.66 -1.29 23.72
N ILE A 32 11.42 -0.36 22.78
CA ILE A 32 10.67 -0.64 21.55
C ILE A 32 11.56 -0.85 20.32
N VAL A 33 12.86 -0.51 20.38
CA VAL A 33 13.80 -0.68 19.25
C VAL A 33 13.79 -2.10 18.68
N PRO A 34 13.85 -3.17 19.47
CA PRO A 34 13.78 -4.53 18.93
C PRO A 34 12.46 -4.82 18.20
N LYS A 35 11.34 -4.28 18.70
CA LYS A 35 10.02 -4.44 18.11
C LYS A 35 9.91 -3.68 16.78
N ILE A 36 10.45 -2.47 16.72
CA ILE A 36 10.55 -1.66 15.49
C ILE A 36 11.31 -2.45 14.42
N ARG A 37 12.50 -2.99 14.75
CA ARG A 37 13.32 -3.76 13.81
C ARG A 37 12.60 -5.01 13.30
N MET A 38 11.96 -5.78 14.20
CA MET A 38 11.18 -6.96 13.81
C MET A 38 10.03 -6.60 12.87
N LEU A 39 9.29 -5.56 13.20
CA LEU A 39 8.18 -5.07 12.38
C LEU A 39 8.66 -4.59 11.03
N TRP A 40 9.68 -3.72 11.00
CA TRP A 40 10.32 -3.19 9.80
C TRP A 40 10.72 -4.31 8.84
N ASN A 41 11.45 -5.30 9.32
CA ASN A 41 11.91 -6.43 8.51
C ASN A 41 10.77 -7.34 8.03
N SER A 42 9.59 -7.31 8.66
CA SER A 42 8.43 -8.10 8.24
C SER A 42 7.66 -7.48 7.08
N ILE A 43 7.84 -6.19 6.78
CA ILE A 43 7.02 -5.46 5.79
C ILE A 43 6.99 -6.14 4.41
N PRO A 44 8.12 -6.56 3.80
CA PRO A 44 8.09 -7.25 2.52
C PRO A 44 7.23 -8.53 2.55
N SER A 45 7.34 -9.33 3.62
CA SER A 45 6.55 -10.55 3.79
C SER A 45 5.06 -10.29 4.04
N GLN A 46 4.71 -9.18 4.70
CA GLN A 46 3.31 -8.75 4.87
C GLN A 46 2.68 -8.42 3.52
N LEU A 47 3.40 -7.66 2.68
CA LEU A 47 2.91 -7.18 1.39
C LEU A 47 2.95 -8.24 0.28
N ALA A 48 3.80 -9.26 0.38
CA ALA A 48 3.89 -10.36 -0.58
C ALA A 48 2.66 -11.28 -0.56
N ARG A 49 1.82 -11.21 0.47
CA ARG A 49 0.62 -12.05 0.57
C ARG A 49 -0.50 -11.56 -0.35
N GLU A 50 -1.34 -12.48 -0.80
CA GLU A 50 -2.53 -12.16 -1.58
C GLU A 50 -3.45 -11.19 -0.82
N ASN A 51 -3.78 -11.51 0.43
CA ASN A 51 -4.43 -10.57 1.35
C ASN A 51 -3.35 -9.86 2.18
N LYS A 52 -3.14 -8.58 1.92
CA LYS A 52 -2.10 -7.75 2.54
C LYS A 52 -2.49 -7.21 3.91
N LYS A 53 -3.59 -7.69 4.50
CA LYS A 53 -3.92 -7.38 5.90
C LYS A 53 -2.75 -7.74 6.80
N PHE A 54 -2.36 -6.82 7.68
CA PHE A 54 -1.25 -7.02 8.59
C PHE A 54 -1.50 -8.18 9.55
N VAL A 55 -0.53 -9.07 9.68
CA VAL A 55 -0.58 -10.26 10.52
C VAL A 55 0.57 -10.25 11.52
N TYR A 56 0.26 -10.07 12.79
CA TYR A 56 1.28 -10.03 13.87
C TYR A 56 2.12 -11.31 13.94
N GLY A 57 1.53 -12.46 13.66
CA GLY A 57 2.23 -13.76 13.62
C GLY A 57 3.37 -13.83 12.60
N LEU A 58 3.37 -12.99 11.55
CA LEU A 58 4.50 -12.89 10.62
C LEU A 58 5.67 -12.06 11.16
N VAL A 59 5.42 -11.21 12.13
CA VAL A 59 6.50 -10.49 12.83
C VAL A 59 7.24 -11.45 13.76
N ARG A 60 6.47 -12.22 14.54
CA ARG A 60 6.95 -13.26 15.46
C ARG A 60 5.81 -14.21 15.78
N GLU A 61 6.09 -15.50 15.90
CA GLU A 61 5.11 -16.48 16.38
C GLU A 61 4.56 -16.07 17.77
N GLY A 62 3.22 -16.14 17.92
CA GLY A 62 2.52 -15.73 19.12
C GLY A 62 2.42 -14.21 19.38
N ALA A 63 2.90 -13.36 18.46
CA ALA A 63 2.81 -11.91 18.58
C ALA A 63 1.36 -11.42 18.60
N ARG A 64 1.09 -10.42 19.44
CA ARG A 64 -0.24 -9.79 19.62
C ARG A 64 -0.16 -8.29 19.32
N ALA A 65 -1.30 -7.68 19.01
CA ALA A 65 -1.41 -6.24 18.70
C ALA A 65 -0.73 -5.37 19.77
N LYS A 66 -1.06 -5.58 21.04
CA LYS A 66 -0.51 -4.83 22.18
C LYS A 66 1.02 -4.83 22.29
N ASP A 67 1.68 -5.80 21.66
CA ASP A 67 3.14 -5.94 21.73
C ASP A 67 3.85 -5.00 20.73
N TYR A 68 3.13 -4.57 19.65
CA TYR A 68 3.69 -3.85 18.52
C TYR A 68 3.02 -2.51 18.21
N GLU A 69 1.89 -2.16 18.87
CA GLU A 69 1.16 -0.90 18.60
C GLU A 69 2.06 0.33 18.71
N THR A 70 2.88 0.42 19.76
CA THR A 70 3.80 1.55 19.95
C THR A 70 4.88 1.60 18.85
N ALA A 71 5.35 0.44 18.39
CA ALA A 71 6.34 0.37 17.31
C ALA A 71 5.74 0.79 15.96
N ILE A 72 4.47 0.38 15.68
CA ILE A 72 3.73 0.82 14.48
C ILE A 72 3.51 2.32 14.52
N LEU A 73 3.06 2.85 15.67
CA LEU A 73 2.82 4.28 15.85
C LEU A 73 4.10 5.06 15.61
N TRP A 74 5.20 4.65 16.25
CA TRP A 74 6.50 5.32 16.07
C TRP A 74 6.94 5.37 14.61
N LEU A 75 6.87 4.24 13.87
CA LEU A 75 7.23 4.20 12.45
C LEU A 75 6.30 5.07 11.59
N SER A 76 5.01 5.15 11.95
CA SER A 76 4.03 5.99 11.25
C SER A 76 4.29 7.48 11.50
N ASP A 77 4.57 7.86 12.75
CA ASP A 77 4.85 9.25 13.15
C ASP A 77 6.15 9.76 12.51
N CYS A 78 7.14 8.86 12.32
CA CYS A 78 8.36 9.18 11.57
C CYS A 78 8.15 9.23 10.05
N GLY A 79 6.95 8.93 9.53
CA GLY A 79 6.66 8.89 8.10
C GLY A 79 7.31 7.74 7.34
N LEU A 80 7.82 6.72 8.02
CA LEU A 80 8.52 5.59 7.40
C LEU A 80 7.57 4.52 6.88
N VAL A 81 6.36 4.47 7.44
CA VAL A 81 5.29 3.56 7.02
C VAL A 81 3.94 4.27 6.97
N HIS A 82 3.07 3.79 6.09
CA HIS A 82 1.69 4.23 5.97
C HIS A 82 0.76 3.11 6.44
N LYS A 83 0.04 3.36 7.53
CA LYS A 83 -1.01 2.47 8.01
C LYS A 83 -2.31 2.81 7.30
N ILE A 84 -2.85 1.88 6.51
CA ILE A 84 -4.10 2.00 5.77
C ILE A 84 -5.13 1.09 6.43
N SER A 85 -6.11 1.68 7.09
CA SER A 85 -7.13 0.94 7.85
C SER A 85 -8.24 0.42 6.95
N ARG A 86 -8.88 -0.67 7.39
CA ARG A 86 -10.10 -1.19 6.75
C ARG A 86 -11.29 -0.29 7.08
N VAL A 87 -12.21 -0.15 6.11
CA VAL A 87 -13.55 0.39 6.35
C VAL A 87 -14.62 -0.66 6.09
N ASN A 88 -15.74 -0.57 6.81
CA ASN A 88 -16.85 -1.52 6.72
C ASN A 88 -18.04 -0.99 5.93
N ALA A 89 -18.03 0.28 5.57
CA ALA A 89 -19.12 0.97 4.86
C ALA A 89 -18.55 1.86 3.75
N GLY A 90 -19.45 2.37 2.89
CA GLY A 90 -19.11 3.28 1.79
C GLY A 90 -19.69 4.69 1.99
N GLY A 91 -20.06 5.08 3.22
CA GLY A 91 -20.61 6.41 3.52
C GLY A 91 -19.55 7.40 3.98
N ILE A 92 -19.84 8.69 3.83
CA ILE A 92 -19.00 9.81 4.28
C ILE A 92 -19.43 10.22 5.70
N PRO A 93 -18.48 10.51 6.62
CA PRO A 93 -17.03 10.36 6.49
C PRO A 93 -16.60 8.90 6.72
N LEU A 94 -15.73 8.38 5.87
CA LEU A 94 -15.23 7.00 5.98
C LEU A 94 -14.52 6.73 7.31
N LYS A 95 -13.91 7.75 7.91
CA LYS A 95 -13.26 7.65 9.22
C LYS A 95 -14.19 7.14 10.33
N ALA A 96 -15.49 7.40 10.24
CA ALA A 96 -16.47 6.90 11.20
C ALA A 96 -16.70 5.38 11.11
N TYR A 97 -16.30 4.77 10.00
CA TYR A 97 -16.48 3.35 9.72
C TYR A 97 -15.16 2.58 9.73
N GLU A 98 -14.11 3.18 10.28
CA GLU A 98 -12.76 2.62 10.35
C GLU A 98 -12.70 1.44 11.33
N ASP A 99 -12.17 0.31 10.87
CA ASP A 99 -11.82 -0.83 11.73
C ASP A 99 -10.35 -0.75 12.12
N LEU A 100 -10.08 -0.22 13.30
CA LEU A 100 -8.73 -0.04 13.82
C LEU A 100 -7.94 -1.35 14.03
N LYS A 101 -8.63 -2.51 14.03
CA LYS A 101 -8.01 -3.84 14.20
C LYS A 101 -7.55 -4.48 12.89
N ALA A 102 -7.97 -3.92 11.76
CA ALA A 102 -7.64 -4.44 10.45
C ALA A 102 -7.01 -3.34 9.59
N PHE A 103 -5.76 -3.51 9.23
CA PHE A 103 -5.01 -2.55 8.42
C PHE A 103 -4.00 -3.23 7.51
N LYS A 104 -3.58 -2.54 6.47
CA LYS A 104 -2.39 -2.82 5.66
C LYS A 104 -1.27 -1.87 6.10
N LEU A 105 -0.01 -2.30 5.99
CA LEU A 105 1.15 -1.48 6.35
C LEU A 105 2.07 -1.36 5.14
N PHE A 106 2.07 -0.19 4.52
CA PHE A 106 2.90 0.14 3.38
C PHE A 106 4.17 0.87 3.82
N LEU A 107 5.23 0.75 3.04
CA LEU A 107 6.46 1.50 3.24
C LEU A 107 6.32 2.92 2.68
N VAL A 108 7.21 3.83 3.06
CA VAL A 108 7.24 5.20 2.52
C VAL A 108 7.56 5.25 1.03
N ASP A 109 8.36 4.32 0.51
CA ASP A 109 8.86 4.34 -0.86
C ASP A 109 8.93 2.96 -1.50
N VAL A 110 8.48 2.86 -2.76
CA VAL A 110 8.44 1.61 -3.52
C VAL A 110 9.83 1.07 -3.87
N GLY A 111 10.79 1.95 -4.12
CA GLY A 111 12.17 1.57 -4.41
C GLY A 111 12.87 0.98 -3.18
N LEU A 112 12.61 1.54 -2.00
CA LEU A 112 13.08 1.02 -0.72
C LEU A 112 12.45 -0.34 -0.43
N LEU A 113 11.14 -0.53 -0.68
CA LEU A 113 10.49 -1.84 -0.55
C LEU A 113 11.15 -2.89 -1.45
N GLY A 114 11.40 -2.55 -2.73
CA GLY A 114 12.09 -3.44 -3.65
C GLY A 114 13.53 -3.77 -3.18
N CYS A 115 14.21 -2.82 -2.54
CA CYS A 115 15.52 -3.03 -1.94
C CYS A 115 15.47 -3.97 -0.74
N MET A 116 14.53 -3.75 0.19
CA MET A 116 14.30 -4.61 1.36
C MET A 116 13.94 -6.04 0.98
N ALA A 117 13.16 -6.22 -0.09
CA ALA A 117 12.79 -7.53 -0.64
C ALA A 117 13.94 -8.22 -1.38
N GLY A 118 15.12 -7.60 -1.52
CA GLY A 118 16.25 -8.16 -2.23
C GLY A 118 16.07 -8.26 -3.75
N LEU A 119 15.11 -7.53 -4.32
CA LEU A 119 14.86 -7.55 -5.76
C LEU A 119 16.06 -7.00 -6.54
N ARG A 120 16.51 -7.76 -7.53
CA ARG A 120 17.52 -7.29 -8.48
C ARG A 120 16.87 -6.39 -9.54
N GLN A 121 17.58 -5.36 -9.96
CA GLN A 121 17.08 -4.40 -10.95
C GLN A 121 16.74 -5.06 -12.29
N ARG A 122 17.55 -6.04 -12.74
CA ARG A 122 17.24 -6.81 -13.93
C ARG A 122 15.88 -7.50 -13.86
N THR A 123 15.51 -8.03 -12.71
CA THR A 123 14.21 -8.69 -12.51
C THR A 123 13.04 -7.71 -12.73
N LEU A 124 13.20 -6.45 -12.36
CA LEU A 124 12.20 -5.39 -12.58
C LEU A 124 12.09 -5.00 -14.07
N LEU A 125 13.21 -4.99 -14.79
CA LEU A 125 13.28 -4.56 -16.18
C LEU A 125 12.91 -5.68 -17.16
N ASP A 126 13.34 -6.91 -16.88
CA ASP A 126 13.19 -8.05 -17.80
C ASP A 126 11.83 -8.76 -17.68
N GLY A 127 11.02 -8.43 -16.65
CA GLY A 127 9.66 -8.97 -16.52
C GLY A 127 9.63 -10.49 -16.33
N ASN A 128 10.48 -11.05 -15.47
CA ASN A 128 10.55 -12.49 -15.21
C ASN A 128 9.26 -13.02 -14.57
N ASP A 129 8.75 -14.17 -15.02
CA ASP A 129 7.57 -14.85 -14.49
C ASP A 129 7.66 -15.15 -12.98
N LEU A 130 8.85 -15.36 -12.43
CA LEU A 130 9.08 -15.51 -10.98
C LEU A 130 8.79 -14.23 -10.16
N PHE A 131 8.62 -13.11 -10.83
CA PHE A 131 8.37 -11.81 -10.20
C PHE A 131 6.86 -11.48 -10.08
N ILE A 132 5.97 -12.25 -10.74
CA ILE A 132 4.54 -11.92 -10.90
C ILE A 132 3.85 -11.63 -9.56
N GLU A 133 4.03 -12.47 -8.55
CA GLU A 133 3.37 -12.32 -7.25
C GLU A 133 3.79 -11.03 -6.54
N PHE A 134 5.08 -10.71 -6.51
CA PHE A 134 5.56 -9.50 -5.84
C PHE A 134 5.35 -8.23 -6.66
N LYS A 135 5.13 -8.34 -7.98
CA LYS A 135 4.78 -7.22 -8.86
C LYS A 135 3.50 -6.52 -8.40
N GLY A 136 2.47 -7.31 -8.02
CA GLY A 136 1.23 -6.77 -7.43
C GLY A 136 1.50 -5.98 -6.15
N ALA A 137 2.36 -6.48 -5.26
CA ALA A 137 2.74 -5.79 -4.03
C ALA A 137 3.43 -4.44 -4.31
N LEU A 138 4.37 -4.41 -5.25
CA LEU A 138 5.04 -3.16 -5.65
C LEU A 138 4.09 -2.17 -6.31
N THR A 139 3.14 -2.66 -7.12
CA THR A 139 2.17 -1.78 -7.77
C THR A 139 1.22 -1.14 -6.76
N GLU A 140 0.69 -1.89 -5.79
CA GLU A 140 -0.11 -1.32 -4.71
C GLU A 140 0.71 -0.38 -3.81
N GLN A 141 1.97 -0.73 -3.53
CA GLN A 141 2.89 0.16 -2.80
C GLN A 141 3.08 1.48 -3.53
N TYR A 142 3.30 1.44 -4.86
CA TYR A 142 3.42 2.64 -5.68
C TYR A 142 2.14 3.48 -5.64
N VAL A 143 0.98 2.86 -5.81
CA VAL A 143 -0.32 3.56 -5.74
C VAL A 143 -0.53 4.20 -4.37
N CYS A 144 -0.25 3.47 -3.27
CA CYS A 144 -0.32 4.02 -1.92
C CYS A 144 0.58 5.26 -1.77
N GLN A 145 1.81 5.18 -2.25
CA GLN A 145 2.78 6.29 -2.22
C GLN A 145 2.25 7.51 -2.98
N GLN A 146 1.70 7.33 -4.19
CA GLN A 146 1.12 8.42 -4.98
C GLN A 146 -0.12 9.03 -4.29
N LEU A 147 -1.04 8.21 -3.79
CA LEU A 147 -2.22 8.70 -3.05
C LEU A 147 -1.84 9.51 -1.81
N LYS A 148 -0.73 9.17 -1.15
CA LYS A 148 -0.21 9.89 0.03
C LYS A 148 0.40 11.27 -0.29
N THR A 149 0.65 11.60 -1.54
CA THR A 149 1.09 12.94 -1.95
C THR A 149 -0.06 13.93 -2.10
N ILE A 150 -1.30 13.45 -2.13
CA ILE A 150 -2.49 14.29 -2.26
C ILE A 150 -2.91 14.75 -0.86
N GLU A 151 -2.97 16.06 -0.66
CA GLU A 151 -3.39 16.67 0.60
C GLU A 151 -4.86 16.38 0.89
N ASP A 152 -5.22 16.29 2.16
CA ASP A 152 -6.58 16.10 2.69
C ASP A 152 -7.32 14.85 2.17
N LEU A 153 -6.60 13.87 1.59
CA LEU A 153 -7.18 12.64 1.07
C LEU A 153 -7.28 11.56 2.16
N GLY A 154 -8.49 11.11 2.48
CA GLY A 154 -8.72 9.94 3.31
C GLY A 154 -8.43 8.66 2.52
N ILE A 155 -7.51 7.80 3.02
CA ILE A 155 -7.12 6.57 2.32
C ILE A 155 -7.38 5.37 3.22
N TYR A 156 -8.20 4.44 2.74
CA TYR A 156 -8.62 3.23 3.42
C TYR A 156 -8.57 2.05 2.44
N TYR A 157 -8.94 0.85 2.90
CA TYR A 157 -9.25 -0.29 2.03
C TYR A 157 -10.56 -0.94 2.49
N TYR A 158 -11.17 -1.73 1.61
CA TYR A 158 -12.39 -2.44 1.94
C TYR A 158 -12.22 -3.94 1.76
N THR A 159 -12.77 -4.71 2.68
CA THR A 159 -13.03 -6.14 2.50
C THR A 159 -14.36 -6.47 3.16
N ASN A 160 -15.17 -7.31 2.52
CA ASN A 160 -16.39 -7.80 3.13
C ASN A 160 -16.08 -8.80 4.26
N ASP A 161 -17.09 -9.10 5.10
CA ASP A 161 -16.91 -9.98 6.27
C ASP A 161 -16.47 -11.40 5.92
N ARG A 162 -16.79 -11.87 4.72
CA ARG A 162 -16.40 -13.19 4.21
C ARG A 162 -15.02 -13.20 3.55
N GLY A 163 -14.38 -12.06 3.37
CA GLY A 163 -13.10 -11.93 2.67
C GLY A 163 -13.15 -12.20 1.15
N SER A 164 -14.35 -12.38 0.58
CA SER A 164 -14.54 -12.72 -0.84
C SER A 164 -14.56 -11.52 -1.79
N CYS A 165 -14.59 -10.30 -1.24
CA CYS A 165 -14.54 -9.06 -1.99
C CYS A 165 -13.58 -8.13 -1.26
N GLU A 166 -12.49 -7.78 -1.91
CA GLU A 166 -11.50 -6.82 -1.43
C GLU A 166 -11.33 -5.72 -2.48
N ILE A 167 -11.28 -4.46 -2.04
CA ILE A 167 -10.90 -3.29 -2.84
C ILE A 167 -9.59 -2.74 -2.26
N ASP A 168 -8.60 -2.58 -3.10
CA ASP A 168 -7.23 -2.26 -2.69
C ASP A 168 -7.15 -0.94 -1.93
N PHE A 169 -7.84 0.10 -2.43
CA PHE A 169 -8.00 1.37 -1.75
C PHE A 169 -9.42 1.90 -1.87
N ILE A 170 -9.86 2.59 -0.82
CA ILE A 170 -11.06 3.43 -0.82
C ILE A 170 -10.58 4.84 -0.48
N VAL A 171 -10.83 5.76 -1.39
CA VAL A 171 -10.41 7.16 -1.27
C VAL A 171 -11.61 8.01 -0.87
N ASP A 172 -11.44 8.82 0.17
CA ASP A 172 -12.41 9.80 0.64
C ASP A 172 -11.87 11.20 0.34
N THR A 173 -12.51 11.91 -0.59
CA THR A 173 -12.15 13.29 -0.95
C THR A 173 -12.85 14.33 -0.07
N GLY A 174 -13.70 13.87 0.88
CA GLY A 174 -14.61 14.73 1.65
C GLY A 174 -15.94 14.97 0.95
N GLU A 175 -16.01 14.88 -0.38
CA GLU A 175 -17.22 15.06 -1.19
C GLU A 175 -17.72 13.72 -1.75
N GLN A 176 -16.83 12.81 -2.09
CA GLN A 176 -17.17 11.50 -2.66
C GLN A 176 -16.24 10.39 -2.17
N VAL A 177 -16.74 9.16 -2.27
CA VAL A 177 -15.98 7.93 -1.97
C VAL A 177 -15.66 7.22 -3.28
N ILE A 178 -14.37 7.06 -3.57
CA ILE A 178 -13.88 6.44 -4.81
C ILE A 178 -13.22 5.10 -4.49
N PRO A 179 -13.83 3.95 -4.84
CA PRO A 179 -13.16 2.67 -4.76
C PRO A 179 -12.10 2.55 -5.88
N VAL A 180 -10.91 2.08 -5.52
CA VAL A 180 -9.74 1.96 -6.39
C VAL A 180 -9.24 0.53 -6.39
N GLU A 181 -9.28 -0.11 -7.54
CA GLU A 181 -8.70 -1.43 -7.80
C GLU A 181 -7.37 -1.26 -8.53
N VAL A 182 -6.33 -1.89 -8.04
CA VAL A 182 -4.97 -1.82 -8.60
C VAL A 182 -4.67 -3.06 -9.45
N LYS A 183 -4.21 -2.85 -10.67
CA LYS A 183 -3.78 -3.92 -11.58
C LYS A 183 -2.34 -3.71 -12.03
N ALA A 184 -1.50 -4.70 -11.80
CA ALA A 184 -0.09 -4.66 -12.21
C ALA A 184 0.11 -4.90 -13.72
N GLU A 185 -0.96 -5.25 -14.43
CA GLU A 185 -0.97 -5.63 -15.84
C GLU A 185 -2.03 -4.82 -16.61
N THR A 186 -2.15 -5.13 -17.91
CA THR A 186 -3.21 -4.58 -18.79
C THR A 186 -4.54 -5.32 -18.67
N ASN A 187 -4.62 -6.40 -17.88
CA ASN A 187 -5.86 -7.15 -17.67
C ASN A 187 -6.84 -6.33 -16.83
N LEU A 188 -7.94 -5.95 -17.44
CA LEU A 188 -8.92 -5.02 -16.88
C LEU A 188 -10.09 -5.69 -16.11
N ARG A 189 -10.02 -6.99 -15.80
CA ARG A 189 -11.08 -7.66 -15.03
C ARG A 189 -11.01 -7.22 -13.56
N ALA A 190 -12.13 -6.69 -13.04
CA ALA A 190 -12.25 -6.16 -11.68
C ALA A 190 -13.59 -6.63 -11.06
N LYS A 191 -13.68 -7.93 -10.71
CA LYS A 191 -14.89 -8.51 -10.13
C LYS A 191 -15.25 -7.87 -8.78
N SER A 192 -14.27 -7.64 -7.92
CA SER A 192 -14.48 -7.01 -6.61
C SER A 192 -15.04 -5.60 -6.75
N LEU A 193 -14.51 -4.82 -7.71
CA LEU A 193 -14.97 -3.47 -7.97
C LEU A 193 -16.43 -3.45 -8.41
N LYS A 194 -16.85 -4.38 -9.29
CA LYS A 194 -18.25 -4.54 -9.68
C LYS A 194 -19.15 -4.87 -8.47
N THR A 195 -18.73 -5.82 -7.64
CA THR A 195 -19.48 -6.20 -6.42
C THR A 195 -19.61 -5.01 -5.46
N TYR A 196 -18.55 -4.20 -5.32
CA TYR A 196 -18.58 -2.99 -4.51
C TYR A 196 -19.54 -1.95 -5.08
N GLN A 197 -19.51 -1.71 -6.41
CA GLN A 197 -20.41 -0.79 -7.10
C GLN A 197 -21.89 -1.21 -6.95
N GLU A 198 -22.20 -2.49 -7.05
CA GLU A 198 -23.55 -3.02 -6.85
C GLU A 198 -24.05 -2.80 -5.41
N LYS A 199 -23.15 -2.85 -4.42
CA LYS A 199 -23.51 -2.71 -3.01
C LYS A 199 -23.64 -1.25 -2.55
N PHE A 200 -22.70 -0.40 -2.94
CA PHE A 200 -22.58 0.96 -2.40
C PHE A 200 -22.90 2.07 -3.40
N ALA A 201 -23.06 1.73 -4.68
CA ALA A 201 -23.41 2.63 -5.78
C ALA A 201 -22.59 3.93 -5.80
N PRO A 202 -21.24 3.90 -5.73
CA PRO A 202 -20.42 5.10 -5.80
C PRO A 202 -20.66 5.83 -7.12
N GLU A 203 -20.49 7.15 -7.15
CA GLU A 203 -20.65 7.96 -8.37
C GLU A 203 -19.62 7.55 -9.42
N ILE A 204 -18.40 7.26 -8.98
CA ILE A 204 -17.29 6.81 -9.82
C ILE A 204 -16.53 5.68 -9.13
N ALA A 205 -15.96 4.78 -9.93
CA ALA A 205 -15.02 3.76 -9.50
C ALA A 205 -13.78 3.81 -10.37
N VAL A 206 -12.62 3.64 -9.78
CA VAL A 206 -11.35 3.71 -10.47
C VAL A 206 -10.68 2.35 -10.51
N ARG A 207 -10.18 1.98 -11.66
CA ARG A 207 -9.20 0.93 -11.83
C ARG A 207 -7.91 1.60 -12.31
N THR A 208 -6.81 1.39 -11.62
CA THR A 208 -5.51 1.84 -12.09
C THR A 208 -4.68 0.68 -12.62
N SER A 209 -4.05 0.87 -13.78
CA SER A 209 -3.36 -0.22 -14.49
C SER A 209 -2.28 0.32 -15.44
N MET A 210 -1.58 -0.59 -16.13
CA MET A 210 -0.65 -0.26 -17.21
C MET A 210 -1.35 0.13 -18.52
N ALA A 211 -2.69 0.02 -18.61
CA ALA A 211 -3.45 0.42 -19.78
C ALA A 211 -3.70 1.93 -19.82
N ASP A 212 -3.97 2.46 -21.01
CA ASP A 212 -4.28 3.88 -21.22
C ASP A 212 -5.57 4.31 -20.50
N PHE A 213 -5.73 5.63 -20.38
CA PHE A 213 -6.94 6.22 -19.82
C PHE A 213 -8.18 5.78 -20.63
N LYS A 214 -9.21 5.34 -19.90
CA LYS A 214 -10.50 4.99 -20.47
C LYS A 214 -11.61 5.28 -19.49
N LYS A 215 -12.66 5.97 -19.93
CA LYS A 215 -13.87 6.19 -19.13
C LYS A 215 -15.03 5.40 -19.72
N GLU A 216 -15.66 4.56 -18.91
CA GLU A 216 -16.79 3.72 -19.27
C GLU A 216 -17.89 3.91 -18.21
N ASP A 217 -18.86 4.78 -18.52
CA ASP A 217 -19.93 5.17 -17.56
C ASP A 217 -19.32 5.62 -16.21
N ARG A 218 -19.53 4.84 -15.17
CA ARG A 218 -19.02 5.10 -13.81
C ARG A 218 -17.66 4.46 -13.50
N LEU A 219 -17.07 3.79 -14.48
CA LEU A 219 -15.75 3.14 -14.32
C LEU A 219 -14.70 3.89 -15.12
N VAL A 220 -13.65 4.34 -14.46
CA VAL A 220 -12.48 4.95 -15.08
C VAL A 220 -11.28 4.03 -14.96
N ASN A 221 -10.60 3.74 -16.06
CA ASN A 221 -9.25 3.21 -16.04
C ASN A 221 -8.28 4.39 -16.04
N LEU A 222 -7.58 4.58 -14.94
CA LEU A 222 -6.58 5.62 -14.77
C LEU A 222 -5.19 4.97 -14.90
N PRO A 223 -4.33 5.42 -15.82
CA PRO A 223 -2.97 4.90 -15.93
C PRO A 223 -2.21 5.03 -14.61
N LEU A 224 -1.36 4.06 -14.28
CA LEU A 224 -0.59 4.08 -13.02
C LEU A 224 0.18 5.39 -12.80
N TYR A 225 0.75 5.97 -13.86
CA TYR A 225 1.49 7.23 -13.76
C TYR A 225 0.62 8.46 -13.50
N ALA A 226 -0.70 8.33 -13.61
CA ALA A 226 -1.66 9.41 -13.43
C ALA A 226 -2.51 9.25 -12.15
N VAL A 227 -2.15 8.38 -11.23
CA VAL A 227 -2.92 8.07 -10.01
C VAL A 227 -3.19 9.33 -9.17
N GLU A 228 -2.28 10.28 -9.15
CA GLU A 228 -2.43 11.54 -8.42
C GLU A 228 -3.58 12.42 -8.95
N GLN A 229 -4.05 12.17 -10.19
CA GLN A 229 -5.20 12.88 -10.77
C GLN A 229 -6.56 12.36 -10.25
N ILE A 230 -6.57 11.39 -9.34
CA ILE A 230 -7.80 10.78 -8.83
C ILE A 230 -8.72 11.79 -8.13
N ALA A 231 -8.16 12.81 -7.51
CA ALA A 231 -8.92 13.85 -6.84
C ALA A 231 -9.62 14.81 -7.80
N GLU A 232 -9.27 14.80 -9.08
CA GLU A 232 -9.83 15.64 -10.14
C GLU A 232 -10.96 14.94 -10.94
N LEU A 233 -11.27 13.67 -10.62
CA LEU A 233 -12.30 12.88 -11.30
C LEU A 233 -13.69 13.21 -10.77
#